data_aef0bdf75ca8915a94bbff858d779b0a
#
_entry.id   aef0bdf75ca8915a94bbff858d779b0a
#
_cell.length_a   1.000
_cell.length_b   1.000
_cell.length_c   1.000
_cell.angle_alpha   90.00
_cell.angle_beta   90.00
_cell.angle_gamma   90.00
#
_symmetry.space_group_name_H-M   'P 1'
#
loop_
_entity.id
_entity.type
_entity.pdbx_description
1 polymer ?
#
loop_
_entity_poly.entity_id
_entity_poly.type
_entity_poly.pdbx_seq_one_letter_code
_entity_poly.pdbx_strand_id
1 'polypeptide(L)'
;MKVATLQLDSKMRHVERNIATANAILTSTPPPADLDLLVLPELAFTGYNYPSPESITPYLEPTTAGPSTQWAVSIAKRYGCHVIVGYPELSTDIDDTPQPSNNGITPDTIYKCYNSTVTVSPTGEILANYRKAFLYYTDESWAAEGDTGFFCDSLGSLGKVSLGICMDINPYQFEAPWDKYEFANHALAGGAKLVVMSMAWLTSLPKEEMELEPGEPALETVSYWLQRFSPLMEASLTGGEDVVVVFSNRVGSELNEVRELMTKSGQVIPLGESVSYAGSSCAVRFNGGRASILDMMGKGEEGLLVLDTKDVSLFSVALEDNLSAKLTCP
;
A
#
# COMPACT_ATOMS: atom_id res chain seq x y z
N MET A 1 14.13 8.50 12.41
CA MET A 1 12.83 8.93 11.86
C MET A 1 11.75 8.14 12.57
N LYS A 2 10.72 8.81 13.08
CA LYS A 2 9.57 8.14 13.67
C LYS A 2 8.48 7.97 12.63
N VAL A 3 8.04 6.73 12.45
CA VAL A 3 7.04 6.34 11.46
C VAL A 3 5.87 5.68 12.17
N ALA A 4 4.67 5.94 11.69
CA ALA A 4 3.47 5.22 12.14
C ALA A 4 2.75 4.60 10.95
N THR A 5 2.16 3.42 11.16
CA THR A 5 1.22 2.80 10.23
C THR A 5 -0.13 2.65 10.90
N LEU A 6 -1.20 3.01 10.19
CA LEU A 6 -2.56 2.85 10.68
C LEU A 6 -3.19 1.64 10.00
N GLN A 7 -3.24 0.50 10.70
CA GLN A 7 -3.85 -0.73 10.22
C GLN A 7 -5.36 -0.70 10.47
N LEU A 8 -6.17 -0.74 9.39
CA LEU A 8 -7.61 -0.53 9.44
C LEU A 8 -8.40 -1.75 8.94
N ASP A 9 -9.48 -2.07 9.64
CA ASP A 9 -10.57 -2.92 9.15
C ASP A 9 -11.62 -2.06 8.43
N SER A 10 -11.24 -1.49 7.29
CA SER A 10 -12.12 -0.60 6.53
C SER A 10 -13.29 -1.39 5.95
N LYS A 11 -14.51 -0.92 6.22
CA LYS A 11 -15.72 -1.52 5.68
C LYS A 11 -16.00 -0.96 4.30
N MET A 12 -16.15 -1.87 3.34
CA MET A 12 -16.41 -1.53 1.94
C MET A 12 -17.59 -0.55 1.82
N ARG A 13 -17.41 0.56 1.08
CA ARG A 13 -18.43 1.60 0.83
C ARG A 13 -18.84 2.46 2.04
N HIS A 14 -18.21 2.30 3.18
CA HIS A 14 -18.53 3.06 4.40
C HIS A 14 -17.48 4.15 4.71
N VAL A 15 -17.21 5.05 3.73
CA VAL A 15 -16.14 6.06 3.79
C VAL A 15 -16.17 6.87 5.10
N GLU A 16 -17.31 7.46 5.45
CA GLU A 16 -17.44 8.29 6.66
C GLU A 16 -17.16 7.49 7.94
N ARG A 17 -17.65 6.24 8.00
CA ARG A 17 -17.39 5.35 9.14
C ARG A 17 -15.91 5.00 9.24
N ASN A 18 -15.26 4.68 8.13
CA ASN A 18 -13.85 4.32 8.11
C ASN A 18 -12.97 5.51 8.52
N ILE A 19 -13.29 6.72 8.07
CA ILE A 19 -12.67 7.97 8.53
C ILE A 19 -12.89 8.17 10.04
N ALA A 20 -14.11 7.94 10.53
CA ALA A 20 -14.40 8.06 11.97
C ALA A 20 -13.61 7.03 12.80
N THR A 21 -13.47 5.78 12.32
CA THR A 21 -12.63 4.75 12.93
C THR A 21 -11.17 5.19 13.00
N ALA A 22 -10.59 5.66 11.89
CA ALA A 22 -9.23 6.19 11.87
C ALA A 22 -9.01 7.33 12.87
N ASN A 23 -9.96 8.26 12.94
CA ASN A 23 -9.91 9.36 13.92
C ASN A 23 -10.03 8.87 15.37
N ALA A 24 -10.84 7.86 15.63
CA ALA A 24 -10.99 7.26 16.97
C ALA A 24 -9.69 6.59 17.41
N ILE A 25 -9.01 5.83 16.53
CA ILE A 25 -7.72 5.22 16.82
C ILE A 25 -6.67 6.29 17.13
N LEU A 26 -6.53 7.32 16.30
CA LEU A 26 -5.58 8.43 16.50
C LEU A 26 -5.91 9.28 17.74
N THR A 27 -7.13 9.21 18.25
CA THR A 27 -7.55 9.91 19.48
C THR A 27 -7.27 9.06 20.70
N SER A 28 -7.55 7.75 20.65
CA SER A 28 -7.31 6.81 21.76
C SER A 28 -5.83 6.48 21.94
N THR A 29 -5.07 6.45 20.84
CA THR A 29 -3.64 6.18 20.81
C THR A 29 -2.96 7.31 20.03
N PRO A 30 -2.77 8.50 20.64
CA PRO A 30 -2.21 9.64 19.94
C PRO A 30 -0.77 9.34 19.50
N PRO A 31 -0.41 9.65 18.26
CA PRO A 31 0.97 9.54 17.81
C PRO A 31 1.87 10.52 18.59
N PRO A 32 3.17 10.22 18.74
CA PRO A 32 4.11 11.10 19.42
C PRO A 32 4.22 12.46 18.71
N ALA A 33 4.52 13.52 19.48
CA ALA A 33 4.61 14.89 18.94
C ALA A 33 5.74 15.10 17.91
N ASP A 34 6.71 14.19 17.87
CA ASP A 34 7.84 14.19 16.94
C ASP A 34 7.69 13.07 15.88
N LEU A 35 6.45 12.73 15.51
CA LEU A 35 6.18 11.83 14.40
C LEU A 35 6.61 12.50 13.08
N ASP A 36 7.34 11.78 12.25
CA ASP A 36 7.76 12.26 10.92
C ASP A 36 6.79 11.86 9.82
N LEU A 37 6.21 10.65 9.90
CA LEU A 37 5.38 10.06 8.86
C LEU A 37 4.27 9.18 9.42
N LEU A 38 3.05 9.36 8.93
CA LEU A 38 1.91 8.47 9.10
C LEU A 38 1.52 7.85 7.75
N VAL A 39 1.43 6.53 7.69
CA VAL A 39 1.09 5.78 6.48
C VAL A 39 -0.24 5.04 6.68
N LEU A 40 -1.12 5.15 5.69
CA LEU A 40 -2.36 4.41 5.62
C LEU A 40 -2.32 3.37 4.49
N PRO A 41 -3.18 2.34 4.57
CA PRO A 41 -3.29 1.30 3.56
C PRO A 41 -3.77 1.80 2.20
N GLU A 42 -3.73 0.91 1.23
CA GLU A 42 -4.37 1.02 -0.08
C GLU A 42 -5.89 1.18 0.07
N LEU A 43 -6.48 2.11 -0.69
CA LEU A 43 -7.92 2.42 -0.66
C LEU A 43 -8.47 2.50 0.78
N ALA A 44 -7.77 3.27 1.63
CA ALA A 44 -7.87 3.23 3.09
C ALA A 44 -9.29 3.45 3.62
N PHE A 45 -10.11 4.26 2.96
CA PHE A 45 -11.44 4.62 3.46
C PHE A 45 -12.61 4.07 2.64
N THR A 46 -12.37 3.56 1.44
CA THR A 46 -13.46 3.08 0.56
C THR A 46 -13.71 1.59 0.65
N GLY A 47 -12.72 0.82 1.12
CA GLY A 47 -12.66 -0.61 0.86
C GLY A 47 -11.96 -0.89 -0.46
N TYR A 48 -11.71 -2.17 -0.75
CA TYR A 48 -10.84 -2.55 -1.88
C TYR A 48 -11.57 -3.38 -2.95
N ASN A 49 -12.45 -4.27 -2.57
CA ASN A 49 -12.89 -5.40 -3.40
C ASN A 49 -14.03 -5.03 -4.37
N TYR A 50 -13.78 -4.08 -5.27
CA TYR A 50 -14.75 -3.61 -6.27
C TYR A 50 -14.64 -4.42 -7.57
N PRO A 51 -15.71 -5.16 -7.98
CA PRO A 51 -15.64 -6.04 -9.16
C PRO A 51 -15.88 -5.35 -10.49
N SER A 52 -16.28 -4.07 -10.50
CA SER A 52 -16.57 -3.35 -11.75
C SER A 52 -16.44 -1.82 -11.60
N PRO A 53 -16.31 -1.09 -12.73
CA PRO A 53 -16.31 0.38 -12.72
C PRO A 53 -17.57 0.97 -12.06
N GLU A 54 -18.75 0.39 -12.30
CA GLU A 54 -20.03 0.88 -11.75
C GLU A 54 -20.04 0.77 -10.22
N SER A 55 -19.41 -0.28 -9.68
CA SER A 55 -19.40 -0.54 -8.24
C SER A 55 -18.52 0.46 -7.47
N ILE A 56 -17.40 0.93 -8.06
CA ILE A 56 -16.49 1.89 -7.44
C ILE A 56 -16.83 3.35 -7.74
N THR A 57 -17.49 3.64 -8.86
CA THR A 57 -17.80 5.01 -9.33
C THR A 57 -18.34 5.95 -8.24
N PRO A 58 -19.27 5.53 -7.35
CA PRO A 58 -19.76 6.41 -6.28
C PRO A 58 -18.71 6.83 -5.24
N TYR A 59 -17.56 6.17 -5.22
CA TYR A 59 -16.49 6.33 -4.22
C TYR A 59 -15.21 6.93 -4.81
N LEU A 60 -15.19 7.15 -6.13
CA LEU A 60 -14.07 7.81 -6.80
C LEU A 60 -13.90 9.25 -6.29
N GLU A 61 -12.66 9.63 -6.08
CA GLU A 61 -12.30 10.95 -5.57
C GLU A 61 -11.53 11.73 -6.65
N PRO A 62 -11.83 13.03 -6.84
CA PRO A 62 -11.02 13.86 -7.75
C PRO A 62 -9.53 13.83 -7.34
N THR A 63 -8.64 13.86 -8.31
CA THR A 63 -7.18 13.88 -8.10
C THR A 63 -6.81 14.85 -7.00
N THR A 64 -6.25 14.35 -5.89
CA THR A 64 -5.74 15.12 -4.73
C THR A 64 -6.74 16.10 -4.10
N ALA A 65 -8.04 15.90 -4.23
CA ALA A 65 -9.06 16.87 -3.77
C ALA A 65 -10.24 16.23 -3.01
N GLY A 66 -10.33 14.89 -2.94
CA GLY A 66 -11.44 14.19 -2.30
C GLY A 66 -11.33 14.06 -0.78
N PRO A 67 -12.27 13.32 -0.16
CA PRO A 67 -12.32 13.11 1.28
C PRO A 67 -11.04 12.56 1.89
N SER A 68 -10.38 11.60 1.23
CA SER A 68 -9.11 11.02 1.69
C SER A 68 -7.99 12.06 1.75
N THR A 69 -7.85 12.87 0.70
CA THR A 69 -6.87 13.96 0.67
C THR A 69 -7.16 15.02 1.73
N GLN A 70 -8.43 15.44 1.89
CA GLN A 70 -8.84 16.43 2.89
C GLN A 70 -8.54 15.93 4.31
N TRP A 71 -8.82 14.65 4.58
CA TRP A 71 -8.47 14.02 5.84
C TRP A 71 -6.95 14.03 6.07
N ALA A 72 -6.17 13.63 5.07
CA ALA A 72 -4.70 13.62 5.16
C ALA A 72 -4.14 15.02 5.46
N VAL A 73 -4.64 16.06 4.80
CA VAL A 73 -4.27 17.48 5.05
C VAL A 73 -4.60 17.90 6.48
N SER A 74 -5.78 17.51 6.99
CA SER A 74 -6.19 17.81 8.37
C SER A 74 -5.28 17.13 9.39
N ILE A 75 -4.99 15.84 9.20
CA ILE A 75 -4.14 15.04 10.09
C ILE A 75 -2.67 15.51 10.03
N ALA A 76 -2.16 15.79 8.84
CA ALA A 76 -0.79 16.31 8.67
C ALA A 76 -0.57 17.60 9.46
N LYS A 77 -1.50 18.55 9.36
CA LYS A 77 -1.46 19.81 10.12
C LYS A 77 -1.64 19.59 11.63
N ARG A 78 -2.51 18.67 12.02
CA ARG A 78 -2.80 18.39 13.43
C ARG A 78 -1.60 17.81 14.17
N TYR A 79 -0.88 16.87 13.54
CA TYR A 79 0.24 16.17 14.16
C TYR A 79 1.61 16.67 13.71
N GLY A 80 1.68 17.60 12.74
CA GLY A 80 2.94 18.14 12.24
C GLY A 80 3.80 17.11 11.51
N CYS A 81 3.19 16.10 10.89
CA CYS A 81 3.87 15.00 10.20
C CYS A 81 3.46 14.90 8.73
N HIS A 82 4.24 14.16 7.93
CA HIS A 82 3.80 13.75 6.60
C HIS A 82 2.69 12.70 6.72
N VAL A 83 1.75 12.68 5.77
CA VAL A 83 0.71 11.67 5.69
C VAL A 83 0.65 11.09 4.29
N ILE A 84 0.62 9.76 4.20
CA ILE A 84 0.39 9.02 2.94
C ILE A 84 -0.90 8.23 3.10
N VAL A 85 -1.84 8.40 2.15
CA VAL A 85 -3.12 7.71 2.15
C VAL A 85 -3.50 7.18 0.77
N GLY A 86 -3.92 5.91 0.71
CA GLY A 86 -4.43 5.27 -0.50
C GLY A 86 -5.89 5.65 -0.78
N TYR A 87 -6.23 5.95 -2.04
CA TYR A 87 -7.58 6.35 -2.45
C TYR A 87 -7.89 5.98 -3.90
N PRO A 88 -9.17 5.80 -4.28
CA PRO A 88 -9.57 5.59 -5.66
C PRO A 88 -9.69 6.95 -6.38
N GLU A 89 -8.79 7.20 -7.31
CA GLU A 89 -8.69 8.47 -8.04
C GLU A 89 -9.57 8.48 -9.28
N LEU A 90 -10.33 9.58 -9.45
CA LEU A 90 -10.93 9.99 -10.71
C LEU A 90 -10.04 11.10 -11.30
N SER A 91 -9.29 10.79 -12.36
CA SER A 91 -8.47 11.79 -13.03
C SER A 91 -9.31 12.83 -13.73
N THR A 92 -8.91 14.09 -13.60
CA THR A 92 -9.46 15.20 -14.38
C THR A 92 -8.65 15.47 -15.66
N ASP A 93 -7.61 14.68 -15.90
CA ASP A 93 -6.85 14.76 -17.14
C ASP A 93 -7.74 14.27 -18.30
N ILE A 94 -8.07 15.19 -19.18
CA ILE A 94 -8.84 14.87 -20.38
C ILE A 94 -7.91 14.08 -21.31
N ASP A 95 -8.31 12.86 -21.65
CA ASP A 95 -7.63 12.13 -22.71
C ASP A 95 -8.01 12.77 -24.05
N ASP A 96 -7.15 13.68 -24.52
CA ASP A 96 -7.32 14.38 -25.82
C ASP A 96 -7.08 13.45 -27.04
N THR A 97 -6.99 12.13 -26.85
CA THR A 97 -6.93 11.20 -27.98
C THR A 97 -8.28 11.16 -28.70
N PRO A 98 -8.38 11.68 -29.94
CA PRO A 98 -9.63 11.65 -30.68
C PRO A 98 -10.05 10.22 -30.97
N GLN A 99 -11.05 9.71 -30.28
CA GLN A 99 -11.74 8.49 -30.72
C GLN A 99 -12.53 8.80 -31.98
N PRO A 100 -12.46 7.97 -33.03
CA PRO A 100 -13.27 8.19 -34.23
C PRO A 100 -14.75 8.04 -33.88
N SER A 101 -15.43 9.17 -33.71
CA SER A 101 -16.87 9.20 -33.51
C SER A 101 -17.60 8.84 -34.80
N ASN A 102 -18.24 7.68 -34.81
CA ASN A 102 -19.08 7.27 -35.95
C ASN A 102 -20.47 7.96 -36.00
N ASN A 103 -20.81 8.88 -35.10
CA ASN A 103 -22.19 9.47 -35.09
C ASN A 103 -22.27 10.92 -34.55
N GLY A 104 -21.30 11.80 -34.76
CA GLY A 104 -21.52 13.26 -34.58
C GLY A 104 -21.94 13.72 -33.17
N ILE A 105 -21.73 12.90 -32.13
CA ILE A 105 -21.93 13.25 -30.73
C ILE A 105 -20.58 13.79 -30.21
N THR A 106 -20.61 14.91 -29.50
CA THR A 106 -19.45 15.45 -28.80
C THR A 106 -18.78 14.33 -28.02
N PRO A 107 -17.42 14.19 -28.06
CA PRO A 107 -16.75 13.12 -27.34
C PRO A 107 -17.14 13.21 -25.87
N ASP A 108 -17.72 12.13 -25.34
CA ASP A 108 -17.87 11.98 -23.89
C ASP A 108 -16.47 12.09 -23.32
N THR A 109 -16.27 12.98 -22.35
CA THR A 109 -15.01 13.14 -21.64
C THR A 109 -14.65 11.80 -21.01
N ILE A 110 -13.65 11.12 -21.55
CA ILE A 110 -13.20 9.82 -21.00
C ILE A 110 -12.36 10.13 -19.78
N TYR A 111 -12.94 9.92 -18.60
CA TYR A 111 -12.19 9.97 -17.36
C TYR A 111 -11.44 8.65 -17.15
N LYS A 112 -10.17 8.75 -16.71
CA LYS A 112 -9.42 7.59 -16.25
C LYS A 112 -9.52 7.48 -14.73
N CYS A 113 -9.70 6.26 -14.23
CA CYS A 113 -9.69 5.97 -12.81
C CYS A 113 -8.39 5.27 -12.45
N TYR A 114 -7.86 5.55 -11.26
CA TYR A 114 -6.60 4.97 -10.79
C TYR A 114 -6.71 4.54 -9.32
N ASN A 115 -5.95 3.53 -8.97
CA ASN A 115 -5.64 3.21 -7.59
C ASN A 115 -4.40 4.03 -7.21
N SER A 116 -4.53 4.99 -6.29
CA SER A 116 -3.53 6.02 -6.05
C SER A 116 -3.21 6.22 -4.58
N THR A 117 -2.03 6.81 -4.30
CA THR A 117 -1.71 7.36 -3.00
C THR A 117 -1.39 8.85 -3.13
N VAL A 118 -1.87 9.64 -2.17
CA VAL A 118 -1.47 11.04 -2.01
C VAL A 118 -0.51 11.18 -0.84
N THR A 119 0.55 11.96 -1.02
CA THR A 119 1.51 12.35 0.04
C THR A 119 1.33 13.80 0.38
N VAL A 120 1.11 14.09 1.66
CA VAL A 120 0.87 15.44 2.20
C VAL A 120 1.98 15.81 3.17
N SER A 121 2.49 17.05 3.07
CA SER A 121 3.50 17.60 3.99
C SER A 121 2.93 17.96 5.35
N PRO A 122 3.75 18.19 6.39
CA PRO A 122 3.30 18.67 7.70
C PRO A 122 2.52 20.00 7.66
N THR A 123 2.71 20.80 6.61
CA THR A 123 1.99 22.07 6.39
C THR A 123 0.69 21.91 5.62
N GLY A 124 0.40 20.67 5.14
CA GLY A 124 -0.79 20.34 4.36
C GLY A 124 -0.64 20.59 2.87
N GLU A 125 0.58 20.73 2.36
CA GLU A 125 0.88 20.80 0.94
C GLU A 125 0.89 19.40 0.32
N ILE A 126 0.34 19.24 -0.88
CA ILE A 126 0.42 18.00 -1.65
C ILE A 126 1.82 17.89 -2.24
N LEU A 127 2.58 16.88 -1.85
CA LEU A 127 3.94 16.64 -2.33
C LEU A 127 3.99 15.69 -3.52
N ALA A 128 3.11 14.68 -3.54
CA ALA A 128 3.03 13.69 -4.60
C ALA A 128 1.64 13.08 -4.70
N ASN A 129 1.30 12.67 -5.92
CA ASN A 129 0.21 11.75 -6.21
C ASN A 129 0.80 10.59 -7.02
N TYR A 130 0.85 9.40 -6.43
CA TYR A 130 1.38 8.21 -7.09
C TYR A 130 0.22 7.32 -7.52
N ARG A 131 0.17 6.96 -8.80
CA ARG A 131 -0.79 6.02 -9.42
C ARG A 131 -0.15 4.65 -9.53
N LYS A 132 -0.82 3.63 -9.04
CA LYS A 132 -0.36 2.23 -9.02
C LYS A 132 0.12 1.79 -10.41
N ALA A 133 1.36 1.30 -10.49
CA ALA A 133 1.97 0.89 -11.76
C ALA A 133 1.55 -0.52 -12.17
N PHE A 134 1.48 -1.46 -11.23
CA PHE A 134 1.09 -2.85 -11.47
C PHE A 134 -0.27 -3.13 -10.84
N LEU A 135 -1.26 -3.46 -11.66
CA LEU A 135 -2.61 -3.73 -11.19
C LEU A 135 -2.75 -5.19 -10.74
N TYR A 136 -3.51 -5.38 -9.65
CA TYR A 136 -4.02 -6.69 -9.27
C TYR A 136 -5.33 -6.98 -10.01
N TYR A 137 -5.74 -8.23 -10.12
CA TYR A 137 -6.92 -8.65 -10.86
C TYR A 137 -8.18 -7.82 -10.56
N THR A 138 -8.40 -7.47 -9.29
CA THR A 138 -9.54 -6.61 -8.88
C THR A 138 -9.37 -5.19 -9.39
N ASP A 139 -8.16 -4.62 -9.36
CA ASP A 139 -7.90 -3.27 -9.90
C ASP A 139 -8.14 -3.22 -11.41
N GLU A 140 -7.78 -4.27 -12.14
CA GLU A 140 -7.95 -4.34 -13.60
C GLU A 140 -9.39 -4.15 -14.04
N SER A 141 -10.35 -4.44 -13.16
CA SER A 141 -11.77 -4.29 -13.46
C SER A 141 -12.20 -2.82 -13.59
N TRP A 142 -11.47 -1.86 -12.95
CA TRP A 142 -11.91 -0.46 -12.89
C TRP A 142 -10.79 0.57 -13.06
N ALA A 143 -9.54 0.22 -12.77
CA ALA A 143 -8.42 1.15 -12.80
C ALA A 143 -7.57 1.02 -14.06
N ALA A 144 -6.88 2.10 -14.40
CA ALA A 144 -5.77 2.12 -15.33
C ALA A 144 -4.43 2.04 -14.60
N GLU A 145 -3.40 1.53 -15.25
CA GLU A 145 -2.02 1.62 -14.77
C GLU A 145 -1.53 3.07 -14.78
N GLY A 146 -0.70 3.43 -13.80
CA GLY A 146 -0.08 4.76 -13.73
C GLY A 146 0.83 5.03 -14.93
N ASP A 147 0.64 6.16 -15.59
CA ASP A 147 1.31 6.51 -16.83
C ASP A 147 2.82 6.74 -16.68
N THR A 148 3.31 6.99 -15.44
CA THR A 148 4.73 7.32 -15.15
C THR A 148 5.55 6.16 -14.62
N GLY A 149 4.93 4.97 -14.45
CA GLY A 149 5.56 3.83 -13.79
C GLY A 149 5.80 4.08 -12.29
N PHE A 150 6.82 3.43 -11.72
CA PHE A 150 7.14 3.53 -10.28
C PHE A 150 7.66 4.91 -9.89
N PHE A 151 7.34 5.31 -8.67
CA PHE A 151 7.74 6.59 -8.09
C PHE A 151 9.00 6.45 -7.23
N CYS A 152 9.98 7.33 -7.46
CA CYS A 152 11.10 7.54 -6.54
C CYS A 152 11.60 8.98 -6.65
N ASP A 153 11.30 9.83 -5.66
CA ASP A 153 11.73 11.22 -5.64
C ASP A 153 11.87 11.78 -4.21
N SER A 154 12.32 13.02 -4.09
CA SER A 154 12.47 13.71 -2.81
C SER A 154 11.12 14.24 -2.31
N LEU A 155 10.74 13.84 -1.10
CA LEU A 155 9.48 14.24 -0.46
C LEU A 155 9.74 15.06 0.81
N GLY A 156 10.07 16.31 0.64
CA GLY A 156 10.31 17.23 1.76
C GLY A 156 11.41 16.73 2.70
N SER A 157 11.14 16.74 4.01
CA SER A 157 12.10 16.29 5.04
C SER A 157 12.26 14.76 5.11
N LEU A 158 11.41 13.97 4.42
CA LEU A 158 11.58 12.51 4.34
C LEU A 158 12.77 12.11 3.45
N GLY A 159 13.28 13.04 2.63
CA GLY A 159 14.35 12.76 1.69
C GLY A 159 13.90 11.95 0.49
N LYS A 160 14.74 11.07 -0.02
CA LYS A 160 14.48 10.24 -1.20
C LYS A 160 13.58 9.06 -0.84
N VAL A 161 12.35 9.07 -1.36
CA VAL A 161 11.29 8.10 -1.05
C VAL A 161 10.84 7.40 -2.31
N SER A 162 10.68 6.07 -2.25
CA SER A 162 9.95 5.30 -3.25
C SER A 162 8.56 4.96 -2.71
N LEU A 163 7.53 5.18 -3.51
CA LEU A 163 6.15 4.85 -3.18
C LEU A 163 5.69 3.64 -3.99
N GLY A 164 5.01 2.70 -3.33
CA GLY A 164 4.41 1.54 -3.96
C GLY A 164 3.04 1.22 -3.39
N ILE A 165 2.24 0.54 -4.20
CA ILE A 165 0.91 0.08 -3.81
C ILE A 165 0.82 -1.42 -4.08
N CYS A 166 0.75 -2.21 -3.01
CA CYS A 166 0.44 -3.64 -2.98
C CYS A 166 1.10 -4.46 -4.12
N MET A 167 0.41 -4.62 -5.24
CA MET A 167 0.84 -5.43 -6.40
C MET A 167 2.19 -4.97 -7.00
N ASP A 168 2.58 -3.72 -6.79
CA ASP A 168 3.83 -3.17 -7.35
C ASP A 168 5.07 -3.98 -6.99
N ILE A 169 5.09 -4.66 -5.85
CA ILE A 169 6.23 -5.51 -5.45
C ILE A 169 6.27 -6.86 -6.17
N ASN A 170 5.16 -7.29 -6.77
CA ASN A 170 5.09 -8.57 -7.47
C ASN A 170 5.75 -8.51 -8.87
N PRO A 171 6.03 -9.67 -9.49
CA PRO A 171 6.31 -9.71 -10.92
C PRO A 171 5.12 -9.14 -11.70
N TYR A 172 5.41 -8.35 -12.74
CA TYR A 172 4.35 -7.78 -13.58
C TYR A 172 3.37 -8.85 -14.06
N GLN A 173 2.07 -8.65 -13.80
CA GLN A 173 0.96 -9.57 -14.12
C GLN A 173 1.13 -11.00 -13.56
N PHE A 174 2.03 -11.23 -12.59
CA PHE A 174 2.51 -12.54 -12.15
C PHE A 174 3.13 -13.40 -13.27
N GLU A 175 3.44 -12.82 -14.42
CA GLU A 175 4.02 -13.49 -15.60
C GLU A 175 5.51 -13.18 -15.78
N ALA A 176 5.97 -12.01 -15.32
CA ALA A 176 7.38 -11.66 -15.38
C ALA A 176 8.24 -12.61 -14.51
N PRO A 177 9.53 -12.82 -14.83
CA PRO A 177 10.42 -13.62 -14.02
C PRO A 177 10.45 -13.17 -12.56
N TRP A 178 10.44 -14.13 -11.62
CA TRP A 178 10.44 -13.87 -10.19
C TRP A 178 11.59 -12.97 -9.74
N ASP A 179 12.77 -13.20 -10.29
CA ASP A 179 14.04 -12.53 -9.99
C ASP A 179 14.23 -11.20 -10.69
N LYS A 180 13.22 -10.71 -11.42
CA LYS A 180 13.27 -9.39 -12.04
C LYS A 180 13.19 -8.25 -11.01
N TYR A 181 12.47 -8.44 -9.90
CA TYR A 181 12.35 -7.49 -8.78
C TYR A 181 12.16 -6.04 -9.22
N GLU A 182 11.22 -5.78 -10.13
CA GLU A 182 11.08 -4.52 -10.85
C GLU A 182 11.02 -3.31 -9.92
N PHE A 183 10.14 -3.38 -8.91
CA PHE A 183 9.94 -2.30 -7.95
C PHE A 183 11.17 -2.10 -7.03
N ALA A 184 11.71 -3.19 -6.47
CA ALA A 184 12.87 -3.09 -5.58
C ALA A 184 14.11 -2.55 -6.30
N ASN A 185 14.34 -2.98 -7.56
CA ASN A 185 15.41 -2.46 -8.40
C ASN A 185 15.20 -1.00 -8.77
N HIS A 186 13.96 -0.56 -9.02
CA HIS A 186 13.65 0.85 -9.27
C HIS A 186 13.95 1.70 -8.03
N ALA A 187 13.51 1.27 -6.85
CA ALA A 187 13.77 1.97 -5.59
C ALA A 187 15.30 2.09 -5.32
N LEU A 188 16.03 1.00 -5.54
CA LEU A 188 17.49 0.96 -5.40
C LEU A 188 18.18 1.91 -6.39
N ALA A 189 17.85 1.83 -7.67
CA ALA A 189 18.40 2.69 -8.71
C ALA A 189 18.08 4.17 -8.51
N GLY A 190 16.89 4.47 -7.95
CA GLY A 190 16.48 5.82 -7.55
C GLY A 190 17.18 6.35 -6.32
N GLY A 191 17.92 5.51 -5.58
CA GLY A 191 18.59 5.88 -4.34
C GLY A 191 17.64 6.13 -3.17
N ALA A 192 16.51 5.43 -3.12
CA ALA A 192 15.55 5.55 -2.03
C ALA A 192 16.19 5.16 -0.69
N LYS A 193 15.93 5.97 0.35
CA LYS A 193 16.28 5.66 1.75
C LYS A 193 15.07 5.19 2.54
N LEU A 194 13.91 5.55 2.07
CA LEU A 194 12.62 5.14 2.57
C LEU A 194 11.79 4.58 1.42
N VAL A 195 11.21 3.42 1.62
CA VAL A 195 10.21 2.84 0.73
C VAL A 195 8.90 2.73 1.52
N VAL A 196 7.80 3.19 0.95
CA VAL A 196 6.49 3.14 1.60
C VAL A 196 5.54 2.33 0.74
N MET A 197 4.94 1.30 1.35
CA MET A 197 3.99 0.40 0.72
C MET A 197 2.60 0.58 1.35
N SER A 198 1.65 1.13 0.59
CA SER A 198 0.23 1.12 0.95
C SER A 198 -0.41 -0.13 0.38
N MET A 199 -0.99 -0.99 1.24
CA MET A 199 -1.34 -2.35 0.85
C MET A 199 -2.77 -2.73 1.23
N ALA A 200 -3.39 -3.54 0.36
CA ALA A 200 -4.57 -4.35 0.63
C ALA A 200 -4.23 -5.83 0.35
N TRP A 201 -3.14 -6.29 0.99
CA TRP A 201 -2.58 -7.61 0.74
C TRP A 201 -3.43 -8.70 1.34
N LEU A 202 -3.87 -9.61 0.48
CA LEU A 202 -4.75 -10.72 0.84
C LEU A 202 -4.00 -11.84 1.56
N THR A 203 -4.75 -12.65 2.29
CA THR A 203 -4.28 -13.92 2.86
C THR A 203 -5.15 -15.07 2.38
N SER A 204 -4.54 -16.25 2.27
CA SER A 204 -5.24 -17.52 2.06
C SER A 204 -5.62 -18.22 3.36
N LEU A 205 -5.26 -17.66 4.52
CA LEU A 205 -5.63 -18.23 5.80
C LEU A 205 -7.15 -18.23 5.97
N PRO A 206 -7.74 -19.30 6.48
CA PRO A 206 -9.15 -19.35 6.83
C PRO A 206 -9.51 -18.26 7.85
N LYS A 207 -10.75 -17.77 7.77
CA LYS A 207 -11.22 -16.72 8.69
C LYS A 207 -11.05 -17.12 10.16
N GLU A 208 -11.29 -18.39 10.47
CA GLU A 208 -11.15 -18.96 11.82
C GLU A 208 -9.72 -18.86 12.34
N GLU A 209 -8.72 -19.06 11.49
CA GLU A 209 -7.30 -18.89 11.86
C GLU A 209 -6.91 -17.42 12.02
N MET A 210 -7.52 -16.53 11.26
CA MET A 210 -7.34 -15.09 11.43
C MET A 210 -7.90 -14.59 12.76
N GLU A 211 -9.03 -15.15 13.20
CA GLU A 211 -9.70 -14.78 14.45
C GLU A 211 -9.12 -15.48 15.69
N LEU A 212 -8.45 -16.63 15.52
CA LEU A 212 -7.93 -17.43 16.64
C LEU A 212 -6.79 -16.69 17.38
N GLU A 213 -5.86 -16.11 16.63
CA GLU A 213 -4.68 -15.43 17.17
C GLU A 213 -4.46 -14.09 16.44
N PRO A 214 -5.36 -13.10 16.62
CA PRO A 214 -5.33 -11.85 15.85
C PRO A 214 -4.08 -11.01 16.15
N GLY A 215 -3.47 -11.16 17.33
CA GLY A 215 -2.21 -10.50 17.71
C GLY A 215 -0.96 -11.11 17.08
N GLU A 216 -1.05 -12.32 16.53
CA GLU A 216 0.07 -12.94 15.84
C GLU A 216 0.16 -12.48 14.38
N PRO A 217 1.36 -12.13 13.88
CA PRO A 217 1.54 -11.71 12.50
C PRO A 217 1.45 -12.90 11.52
N ALA A 218 1.07 -12.62 10.27
CA ALA A 218 1.12 -13.59 9.18
C ALA A 218 2.55 -13.69 8.63
N LEU A 219 3.41 -14.46 9.31
CA LEU A 219 4.85 -14.53 9.00
C LEU A 219 5.17 -14.98 7.57
N GLU A 220 4.36 -15.86 6.98
CA GLU A 220 4.53 -16.27 5.58
C GLU A 220 4.35 -15.08 4.63
N THR A 221 3.35 -14.22 4.90
CA THR A 221 3.12 -12.98 4.15
C THR A 221 4.30 -12.02 4.28
N VAL A 222 4.76 -11.79 5.51
CA VAL A 222 5.94 -10.92 5.77
C VAL A 222 7.17 -11.49 5.10
N SER A 223 7.41 -12.80 5.19
CA SER A 223 8.50 -13.49 4.50
C SER A 223 8.47 -13.27 2.99
N TYR A 224 7.28 -13.35 2.39
CA TYR A 224 7.11 -13.05 0.96
C TYR A 224 7.50 -11.61 0.64
N TRP A 225 7.03 -10.63 1.42
CA TRP A 225 7.39 -9.23 1.20
C TRP A 225 8.91 -9.03 1.28
N LEU A 226 9.58 -9.61 2.28
CA LEU A 226 11.03 -9.53 2.41
C LEU A 226 11.75 -10.10 1.19
N GLN A 227 11.29 -11.23 0.66
CA GLN A 227 11.87 -11.84 -0.54
C GLN A 227 11.75 -10.92 -1.76
N ARG A 228 10.65 -10.17 -1.90
CA ARG A 228 10.49 -9.22 -2.99
C ARG A 228 11.44 -8.01 -2.90
N PHE A 229 12.07 -7.79 -1.75
CA PHE A 229 13.09 -6.76 -1.53
C PHE A 229 14.53 -7.31 -1.42
N SER A 230 14.78 -8.55 -1.86
CA SER A 230 16.13 -9.14 -1.88
C SER A 230 17.21 -8.23 -2.50
N PRO A 231 16.97 -7.47 -3.60
CA PRO A 231 17.97 -6.55 -4.14
C PRO A 231 18.46 -5.49 -3.15
N LEU A 232 17.60 -5.00 -2.23
CA LEU A 232 18.02 -4.06 -1.18
C LEU A 232 18.95 -4.73 -0.19
N MET A 233 18.68 -5.99 0.15
CA MET A 233 19.51 -6.78 1.07
C MET A 233 20.90 -7.03 0.46
N GLU A 234 20.94 -7.46 -0.81
CA GLU A 234 22.17 -7.70 -1.57
C GLU A 234 23.03 -6.42 -1.70
N ALA A 235 22.40 -5.31 -2.09
CA ALA A 235 23.11 -4.03 -2.21
C ALA A 235 23.70 -3.55 -0.89
N SER A 236 23.03 -3.80 0.24
CA SER A 236 23.52 -3.41 1.57
C SER A 236 24.75 -4.20 2.03
N LEU A 237 25.01 -5.40 1.48
CA LEU A 237 26.24 -6.17 1.74
C LEU A 237 27.51 -5.48 1.21
N THR A 238 27.38 -4.76 0.09
CA THR A 238 28.51 -4.17 -0.63
C THR A 238 28.74 -2.70 -0.26
N GLY A 239 28.22 -2.26 0.89
CA GLY A 239 28.37 -0.90 1.40
C GLY A 239 27.29 0.05 0.91
N GLY A 240 26.17 -0.46 0.40
CA GLY A 240 24.96 0.33 0.17
C GLY A 240 24.45 0.96 1.46
N GLU A 241 23.79 2.10 1.34
CA GLU A 241 23.20 2.76 2.50
C GLU A 241 21.96 2.01 3.00
N ASP A 242 21.64 2.22 4.28
CA ASP A 242 20.46 1.65 4.91
C ASP A 242 19.19 2.09 4.18
N VAL A 243 18.28 1.14 3.93
CA VAL A 243 16.95 1.41 3.39
C VAL A 243 15.92 0.90 4.38
N VAL A 244 14.95 1.75 4.71
CA VAL A 244 13.79 1.34 5.51
C VAL A 244 12.59 1.14 4.59
N VAL A 245 11.92 0.01 4.71
CA VAL A 245 10.66 -0.28 4.02
C VAL A 245 9.54 -0.33 5.05
N VAL A 246 8.50 0.46 4.83
CA VAL A 246 7.31 0.52 5.68
C VAL A 246 6.14 -0.11 4.93
N PHE A 247 5.54 -1.15 5.51
CA PHE A 247 4.36 -1.82 4.98
C PHE A 247 3.15 -1.42 5.82
N SER A 248 2.18 -0.74 5.22
CA SER A 248 0.90 -0.40 5.82
C SER A 248 -0.19 -1.21 5.13
N ASN A 249 -0.65 -2.28 5.79
CA ASN A 249 -1.63 -3.21 5.24
C ASN A 249 -2.99 -3.05 5.94
N ARG A 250 -4.02 -3.61 5.33
CA ARG A 250 -5.37 -3.69 5.88
C ARG A 250 -5.55 -4.97 6.69
N VAL A 251 -6.58 -4.96 7.54
CA VAL A 251 -7.13 -6.16 8.22
C VAL A 251 -8.60 -6.34 7.88
N GLY A 252 -9.18 -7.39 8.41
CA GLY A 252 -10.59 -7.74 8.24
C GLY A 252 -10.86 -8.46 6.92
N SER A 253 -12.12 -8.48 6.53
CA SER A 253 -12.57 -9.19 5.33
C SER A 253 -13.67 -8.43 4.60
N GLU A 254 -13.76 -8.66 3.29
CA GLU A 254 -14.79 -8.11 2.40
C GLU A 254 -15.44 -9.23 1.61
N LEU A 255 -16.76 -9.13 1.40
CA LEU A 255 -17.49 -10.09 0.59
C LEU A 255 -17.18 -9.92 -0.89
N ASN A 256 -17.12 -11.02 -1.63
CA ASN A 256 -17.08 -11.00 -3.07
C ASN A 256 -18.51 -10.87 -3.62
N GLU A 257 -18.76 -9.83 -4.40
CA GLU A 257 -20.07 -9.61 -5.07
C GLU A 257 -20.26 -10.47 -6.30
N VAL A 258 -19.14 -10.94 -6.87
CA VAL A 258 -19.12 -11.82 -8.04
C VAL A 258 -18.36 -13.11 -7.69
N ARG A 259 -18.60 -14.18 -8.46
CA ARG A 259 -17.93 -15.47 -8.23
C ARG A 259 -16.69 -15.68 -9.07
N GLU A 260 -16.47 -14.79 -10.01
CA GLU A 260 -15.29 -14.79 -10.89
C GLU A 260 -14.99 -13.37 -11.38
N LEU A 261 -13.71 -13.10 -11.65
CA LEU A 261 -13.25 -11.90 -12.33
C LEU A 261 -12.64 -12.29 -13.66
N MET A 262 -12.82 -11.45 -14.67
CA MET A 262 -12.14 -11.57 -15.95
C MET A 262 -11.01 -10.54 -16.00
N THR A 263 -9.78 -10.99 -16.15
CA THR A 263 -8.61 -10.10 -16.31
C THR A 263 -8.62 -9.43 -17.68
N LYS A 264 -7.84 -8.38 -17.85
CA LYS A 264 -7.65 -7.73 -19.16
C LYS A 264 -7.07 -8.68 -20.21
N SER A 265 -6.29 -9.70 -19.81
CA SER A 265 -5.76 -10.75 -20.69
C SER A 265 -6.81 -11.82 -21.05
N GLY A 266 -8.02 -11.76 -20.48
CA GLY A 266 -9.10 -12.72 -20.71
C GLY A 266 -9.03 -13.97 -19.81
N GLN A 267 -8.17 -14.00 -18.80
CA GLN A 267 -8.15 -15.08 -17.81
C GLN A 267 -9.33 -14.94 -16.85
N VAL A 268 -9.99 -16.04 -16.54
CA VAL A 268 -11.05 -16.09 -15.52
C VAL A 268 -10.44 -16.50 -14.18
N ILE A 269 -10.60 -15.64 -13.18
CA ILE A 269 -10.14 -15.86 -11.80
C ILE A 269 -11.35 -16.23 -10.95
N PRO A 270 -11.46 -17.48 -10.45
CA PRO A 270 -12.52 -17.87 -9.54
C PRO A 270 -12.33 -17.19 -8.18
N LEU A 271 -13.41 -16.69 -7.60
CA LEU A 271 -13.43 -16.05 -6.29
C LEU A 271 -14.21 -16.88 -5.27
N GLY A 272 -13.72 -16.89 -4.02
CA GLY A 272 -14.45 -17.41 -2.87
C GLY A 272 -15.67 -16.55 -2.51
N GLU A 273 -16.23 -16.77 -1.31
CA GLU A 273 -17.33 -15.93 -0.80
C GLU A 273 -16.85 -14.56 -0.32
N SER A 274 -15.62 -14.51 0.17
CA SER A 274 -14.97 -13.31 0.70
C SER A 274 -13.47 -13.37 0.47
N VAL A 275 -12.84 -12.20 0.61
CA VAL A 275 -11.39 -12.04 0.73
C VAL A 275 -11.06 -11.58 2.14
N SER A 276 -9.90 -11.99 2.66
CA SER A 276 -9.35 -11.52 3.94
C SER A 276 -7.99 -10.88 3.73
N TYR A 277 -7.69 -9.86 4.55
CA TYR A 277 -6.44 -9.11 4.49
C TYR A 277 -5.47 -9.61 5.56
N ALA A 278 -4.19 -9.73 5.20
CA ALA A 278 -3.16 -10.35 6.04
C ALA A 278 -2.71 -9.49 7.25
N GLY A 279 -3.15 -8.23 7.36
CA GLY A 279 -2.65 -7.33 8.40
C GLY A 279 -1.14 -7.24 8.40
N SER A 280 -0.53 -7.46 9.57
CA SER A 280 0.92 -7.59 9.73
C SER A 280 1.72 -6.36 9.25
N SER A 281 1.10 -5.16 9.35
CA SER A 281 1.79 -3.91 9.06
C SER A 281 3.09 -3.84 9.86
N CYS A 282 4.20 -3.47 9.19
CA CYS A 282 5.51 -3.52 9.82
C CYS A 282 6.48 -2.52 9.18
N ALA A 283 7.64 -2.33 9.82
CA ALA A 283 8.77 -1.69 9.20
C ALA A 283 10.02 -2.58 9.25
N VAL A 284 10.76 -2.56 8.16
CA VAL A 284 11.95 -3.40 7.96
C VAL A 284 13.12 -2.53 7.54
N ARG A 285 14.27 -2.69 8.19
CA ARG A 285 15.52 -2.05 7.81
C ARG A 285 16.42 -3.05 7.09
N PHE A 286 16.85 -2.69 5.89
CA PHE A 286 17.82 -3.43 5.10
C PHE A 286 19.20 -2.80 5.31
N ASN A 287 20.12 -3.57 5.93
CA ASN A 287 21.45 -3.13 6.29
C ASN A 287 22.41 -4.32 6.39
N GLY A 288 23.64 -4.20 5.88
CA GLY A 288 24.70 -5.19 6.04
C GLY A 288 24.32 -6.61 5.63
N GLY A 289 23.54 -6.76 4.55
CA GLY A 289 23.07 -8.06 4.07
C GLY A 289 21.95 -8.68 4.91
N ARG A 290 21.28 -7.90 5.72
CA ARG A 290 20.21 -8.36 6.61
C ARG A 290 18.92 -7.57 6.39
N ALA A 291 17.79 -8.24 6.54
CA ALA A 291 16.48 -7.62 6.72
C ALA A 291 16.14 -7.70 8.23
N SER A 292 16.01 -6.54 8.86
CA SER A 292 15.74 -6.41 10.29
C SER A 292 14.35 -5.85 10.52
N ILE A 293 13.43 -6.67 11.03
CA ILE A 293 12.08 -6.23 11.37
C ILE A 293 12.17 -5.40 12.64
N LEU A 294 11.78 -4.12 12.55
CA LEU A 294 11.86 -3.17 13.64
C LEU A 294 10.69 -3.36 14.61
N ASP A 295 9.49 -3.42 14.05
CA ASP A 295 8.26 -3.74 14.78
C ASP A 295 7.17 -4.18 13.80
N MET A 296 6.11 -4.86 14.30
CA MET A 296 5.09 -5.50 13.47
C MET A 296 3.79 -5.69 14.25
N MET A 297 2.65 -5.46 13.59
CA MET A 297 1.32 -5.73 14.12
C MET A 297 0.88 -7.17 13.84
N GLY A 298 -0.11 -7.61 14.59
CA GLY A 298 -0.80 -8.87 14.34
C GLY A 298 -1.66 -8.84 13.08
N LYS A 299 -1.97 -10.05 12.58
CA LYS A 299 -2.76 -10.24 11.34
C LYS A 299 -4.21 -9.78 11.44
N GLY A 300 -4.77 -9.73 12.66
CA GLY A 300 -6.16 -9.32 12.93
C GLY A 300 -6.29 -8.06 13.77
N GLU A 301 -5.20 -7.39 14.12
CA GLU A 301 -5.23 -6.18 14.95
C GLU A 301 -5.64 -4.95 14.14
N GLU A 302 -6.61 -4.19 14.62
CA GLU A 302 -6.88 -2.84 14.14
C GLU A 302 -6.23 -1.83 15.09
N GLY A 303 -5.42 -0.89 14.57
CA GLY A 303 -4.72 0.05 15.44
C GLY A 303 -3.60 0.84 14.79
N LEU A 304 -2.81 1.51 15.63
CA LEU A 304 -1.68 2.33 15.26
C LEU A 304 -0.37 1.68 15.75
N LEU A 305 0.51 1.32 14.83
CA LEU A 305 1.91 0.98 15.13
C LEU A 305 2.76 2.24 15.03
N VAL A 306 3.58 2.50 16.04
CA VAL A 306 4.55 3.61 16.05
C VAL A 306 5.93 3.04 16.36
N LEU A 307 6.92 3.39 15.54
CA LEU A 307 8.30 2.93 15.71
C LEU A 307 9.31 4.03 15.34
N ASP A 308 10.52 3.96 15.88
CA ASP A 308 11.67 4.72 15.39
C ASP A 308 12.51 3.85 14.45
N THR A 309 12.84 4.36 13.26
CA THR A 309 13.68 3.64 12.30
C THR A 309 15.09 3.35 12.82
N LYS A 310 15.47 3.88 13.98
CA LYS A 310 16.73 3.63 14.68
C LYS A 310 16.63 2.58 15.79
N ASP A 311 15.41 2.11 16.07
CA ASP A 311 15.17 1.12 17.13
C ASP A 311 15.92 -0.19 16.87
N VAL A 312 16.14 -0.91 17.95
CA VAL A 312 16.67 -2.28 17.88
C VAL A 312 15.61 -3.18 17.27
N SER A 313 15.98 -3.98 16.29
CA SER A 313 15.06 -4.89 15.62
C SER A 313 14.56 -5.99 16.56
N LEU A 314 13.31 -6.39 16.41
CA LEU A 314 12.73 -7.56 17.07
C LEU A 314 13.50 -8.83 16.66
N PHE A 315 13.73 -9.01 15.37
CA PHE A 315 14.55 -10.08 14.81
C PHE A 315 15.09 -9.69 13.43
N SER A 316 16.10 -10.43 12.95
CA SER A 316 16.75 -10.18 11.66
C SER A 316 16.97 -11.48 10.91
N VAL A 317 16.80 -11.42 9.58
CA VAL A 317 17.08 -12.51 8.63
C VAL A 317 18.28 -12.12 7.77
N ALA A 318 19.27 -13.01 7.65
CA ALA A 318 20.41 -12.80 6.76
C ALA A 318 20.15 -13.37 5.35
N LEU A 319 20.88 -12.87 4.36
CA LEU A 319 20.76 -13.32 2.96
C LEU A 319 21.06 -14.83 2.81
N GLU A 320 21.99 -15.35 3.63
CA GLU A 320 22.39 -16.77 3.65
C GLU A 320 21.32 -17.69 4.28
N ASP A 321 20.39 -17.11 5.01
CA ASP A 321 19.28 -17.84 5.62
C ASP A 321 18.19 -18.06 4.58
N ASN A 322 17.80 -19.31 4.38
CA ASN A 322 16.65 -19.62 3.52
C ASN A 322 15.40 -18.98 4.15
N LEU A 323 14.92 -17.87 3.56
CA LEU A 323 13.85 -17.01 4.10
C LEU A 323 12.56 -17.80 4.44
N SER A 324 12.34 -18.94 3.79
CA SER A 324 11.19 -19.80 4.06
C SER A 324 11.31 -20.65 5.34
N ALA A 325 12.53 -20.79 5.92
CA ALA A 325 12.78 -21.75 7.01
C ALA A 325 12.93 -21.11 8.41
N LYS A 326 13.04 -19.79 8.54
CA LYS A 326 13.48 -19.14 9.79
C LYS A 326 12.64 -18.02 10.36
N LEU A 327 11.50 -17.70 9.78
CA LEU A 327 10.48 -16.84 10.42
C LEU A 327 9.58 -17.65 11.38
N THR A 328 10.13 -18.66 12.04
CA THR A 328 9.47 -19.28 13.19
C THR A 328 9.94 -18.52 14.43
N CYS A 329 9.02 -17.96 15.18
CA CYS A 329 9.27 -17.42 16.52
C CYS A 329 10.02 -18.44 17.38
N PRO A 330 10.96 -18.00 18.25
CA PRO A 330 11.62 -18.85 19.21
C PRO A 330 10.64 -19.45 20.23
#